data_2758e6465e8164075673357695d6c5be
#
_entry.id   2758e6465e8164075673357695d6c5be
#
_cell.length_a   1.000
_cell.length_b   1.000
_cell.length_c   1.000
_cell.angle_alpha   90.00
_cell.angle_beta   90.00
_cell.angle_gamma   90.00
#
_symmetry.space_group_name_H-M   'P 1'
#
loop_
_entity.id
_entity.type
_entity.pdbx_description
1 polymer ?
#
loop_
_entity_poly.entity_id
_entity_poly.type
_entity_poly.pdbx_seq_one_letter_code
_entity_poly.pdbx_strand_id
1 'polypeptide(L)'
;KTILITGASSGIGASTAKLFLSRGWNVGLIARREDKLAIIANDHGNSLCVKCDVCQENQVKNAFQLMVDHFGAVDVLFNNAGIFTPQARIDQIDINDWQKSIDVNLTGMFLAAREAFRHMTKSGGRIINNGSISAHTPREGSAPYTSTKHAITGLTKTIALDGRDLNICCGQIDIGNAHTEMVANLSHANGVVETMAVSDAAEAVWNMAQLPLSTNILTMTIMANKMPFVGRG
;
A
#
# COMPACT_ATOMS: atom_id res chain seq x y z
N LYS A 1 -9.22 15.73 -7.67
CA LYS A 1 -8.34 14.56 -7.88
C LYS A 1 -8.89 13.33 -7.19
N THR A 2 -8.60 12.17 -7.76
CA THR A 2 -9.07 10.87 -7.26
C THR A 2 -7.90 9.99 -6.84
N ILE A 3 -7.94 9.47 -5.60
CA ILE A 3 -7.03 8.44 -5.11
C ILE A 3 -7.78 7.12 -4.88
N LEU A 4 -7.20 6.01 -5.33
CA LEU A 4 -7.62 4.67 -4.98
C LEU A 4 -6.69 4.09 -3.91
N ILE A 5 -7.25 3.47 -2.88
CA ILE A 5 -6.48 2.91 -1.76
C ILE A 5 -6.85 1.45 -1.58
N THR A 6 -5.90 0.55 -1.82
CA THR A 6 -6.08 -0.87 -1.51
C THR A 6 -5.77 -1.14 -0.03
N GLY A 7 -6.49 -2.08 0.58
CA GLY A 7 -6.36 -2.33 2.02
C GLY A 7 -6.85 -1.17 2.90
N ALA A 8 -7.85 -0.43 2.41
CA ALA A 8 -8.36 0.78 3.05
C ALA A 8 -9.13 0.53 4.37
N SER A 9 -9.43 -0.73 4.74
CA SER A 9 -10.30 -1.07 5.87
C SER A 9 -9.66 -0.96 7.25
N SER A 10 -8.34 -0.71 7.37
CA SER A 10 -7.64 -0.59 8.65
C SER A 10 -6.26 0.07 8.51
N GLY A 11 -5.62 0.36 9.64
CA GLY A 11 -4.23 0.80 9.73
C GLY A 11 -3.90 2.01 8.86
N ILE A 12 -2.78 1.93 8.14
CA ILE A 12 -2.26 3.01 7.28
C ILE A 12 -3.25 3.36 6.16
N GLY A 13 -3.85 2.34 5.52
CA GLY A 13 -4.82 2.57 4.44
C GLY A 13 -6.05 3.36 4.91
N ALA A 14 -6.60 3.02 6.08
CA ALA A 14 -7.72 3.74 6.67
C ALA A 14 -7.36 5.17 7.08
N SER A 15 -6.17 5.35 7.67
CA SER A 15 -5.68 6.69 8.04
C SER A 15 -5.46 7.57 6.80
N THR A 16 -4.88 7.00 5.75
CA THR A 16 -4.71 7.69 4.47
C THR A 16 -6.05 8.08 3.86
N ALA A 17 -7.03 7.15 3.84
CA ALA A 17 -8.35 7.43 3.30
C ALA A 17 -9.02 8.61 4.02
N LYS A 18 -9.04 8.62 5.36
CA LYS A 18 -9.59 9.72 6.16
C LYS A 18 -8.90 11.04 5.88
N LEU A 19 -7.58 11.05 5.75
CA LEU A 19 -6.81 12.25 5.45
C LEU A 19 -7.18 12.83 4.08
N PHE A 20 -7.25 11.99 3.04
CA PHE A 20 -7.57 12.46 1.69
C PHE A 20 -9.02 12.93 1.58
N LEU A 21 -9.97 12.24 2.25
CA LEU A 21 -11.37 12.68 2.35
C LEU A 21 -11.46 14.06 3.00
N SER A 22 -10.79 14.29 4.13
CA SER A 22 -10.78 15.58 4.84
C SER A 22 -10.16 16.71 4.02
N ARG A 23 -9.31 16.39 3.05
CA ARG A 23 -8.67 17.33 2.12
C ARG A 23 -9.41 17.49 0.80
N GLY A 24 -10.62 16.95 0.69
CA GLY A 24 -11.53 17.15 -0.44
C GLY A 24 -11.18 16.35 -1.70
N TRP A 25 -10.35 15.29 -1.59
CA TRP A 25 -10.13 14.39 -2.71
C TRP A 25 -11.26 13.36 -2.83
N ASN A 26 -11.53 12.91 -4.04
CA ASN A 26 -12.31 11.70 -4.25
C ASN A 26 -11.49 10.49 -3.81
N VAL A 27 -12.08 9.60 -3.01
CA VAL A 27 -11.37 8.46 -2.44
C VAL A 27 -12.09 7.15 -2.75
N GLY A 28 -11.44 6.30 -3.51
CA GLY A 28 -11.83 4.91 -3.71
C GLY A 28 -11.27 4.03 -2.61
N LEU A 29 -12.15 3.45 -1.80
CA LEU A 29 -11.78 2.57 -0.70
C LEU A 29 -11.95 1.10 -1.13
N ILE A 30 -10.85 0.38 -1.25
CA ILE A 30 -10.83 -1.01 -1.74
C ILE A 30 -10.36 -1.95 -0.63
N ALA A 31 -11.20 -2.88 -0.19
CA ALA A 31 -10.86 -3.97 0.73
C ALA A 31 -11.93 -5.07 0.73
N ARG A 32 -11.63 -6.18 1.44
CA ARG A 32 -12.57 -7.30 1.61
C ARG A 32 -13.68 -7.03 2.63
N ARG A 33 -13.41 -6.19 3.65
CA ARG A 33 -14.32 -5.89 4.77
C ARG A 33 -15.13 -4.64 4.44
N GLU A 34 -16.28 -4.84 3.83
CA GLU A 34 -17.15 -3.75 3.35
C GLU A 34 -17.72 -2.91 4.50
N ASP A 35 -18.09 -3.55 5.62
CA ASP A 35 -18.56 -2.90 6.85
C ASP A 35 -17.53 -1.89 7.39
N LYS A 36 -16.24 -2.24 7.35
CA LYS A 36 -15.16 -1.34 7.77
C LYS A 36 -14.94 -0.20 6.81
N LEU A 37 -15.12 -0.42 5.49
CA LEU A 37 -15.04 0.64 4.51
C LEU A 37 -16.12 1.69 4.70
N ALA A 38 -17.38 1.26 4.95
CA ALA A 38 -18.50 2.16 5.21
C ALA A 38 -18.24 3.08 6.42
N ILE A 39 -17.68 2.53 7.51
CA ILE A 39 -17.30 3.33 8.69
C ILE A 39 -16.24 4.40 8.35
N ILE A 40 -15.28 4.08 7.48
CA ILE A 40 -14.23 5.02 7.09
C ILE A 40 -14.75 6.07 6.15
N ALA A 41 -15.62 5.68 5.22
CA ALA A 41 -16.30 6.58 4.29
C ALA A 41 -17.19 7.59 5.03
N ASN A 42 -17.82 7.18 6.15
CA ASN A 42 -18.62 8.04 7.03
C ASN A 42 -19.51 9.05 6.28
N ASP A 43 -20.24 8.57 5.27
CA ASP A 43 -21.13 9.34 4.40
C ASP A 43 -20.48 10.54 3.66
N HIS A 44 -19.16 10.55 3.53
CA HIS A 44 -18.48 11.52 2.66
C HIS A 44 -18.92 11.32 1.20
N GLY A 45 -19.57 12.33 0.62
CA GLY A 45 -20.06 12.30 -0.77
C GLY A 45 -18.94 12.13 -1.84
N ASN A 46 -17.69 12.29 -1.44
CA ASN A 46 -16.50 12.09 -2.27
C ASN A 46 -15.81 10.74 -2.02
N SER A 47 -16.54 9.74 -1.53
CA SER A 47 -16.03 8.38 -1.29
C SER A 47 -16.79 7.31 -2.04
N LEU A 48 -16.13 6.25 -2.47
CA LEU A 48 -16.73 5.04 -3.02
C LEU A 48 -16.09 3.80 -2.39
N CYS A 49 -16.91 2.98 -1.74
CA CYS A 49 -16.48 1.71 -1.15
C CYS A 49 -16.67 0.58 -2.14
N VAL A 50 -15.61 -0.21 -2.38
CA VAL A 50 -15.70 -1.40 -3.23
C VAL A 50 -15.12 -2.61 -2.52
N LYS A 51 -15.97 -3.63 -2.30
CA LYS A 51 -15.53 -4.92 -1.81
C LYS A 51 -14.68 -5.62 -2.87
N CYS A 52 -13.43 -5.87 -2.57
CA CYS A 52 -12.50 -6.51 -3.50
C CYS A 52 -11.42 -7.28 -2.72
N ASP A 53 -11.14 -8.50 -3.18
CA ASP A 53 -9.92 -9.23 -2.84
C ASP A 53 -8.88 -8.94 -3.93
N VAL A 54 -7.77 -8.32 -3.54
CA VAL A 54 -6.68 -7.95 -4.46
C VAL A 54 -6.01 -9.15 -5.13
N CYS A 55 -6.18 -10.36 -4.59
CA CYS A 55 -5.70 -11.59 -5.19
C CYS A 55 -6.56 -12.05 -6.38
N GLN A 56 -7.73 -11.46 -6.59
CA GLN A 56 -8.68 -11.85 -7.63
C GLN A 56 -8.67 -10.82 -8.78
N GLU A 57 -8.02 -11.17 -9.89
CA GLU A 57 -7.84 -10.28 -11.04
C GLU A 57 -9.15 -9.61 -11.50
N ASN A 58 -10.22 -10.40 -11.65
CA ASN A 58 -11.51 -9.86 -12.11
C ASN A 58 -12.13 -8.89 -11.10
N GLN A 59 -11.94 -9.11 -9.78
CA GLN A 59 -12.44 -8.18 -8.78
C GLN A 59 -11.64 -6.87 -8.81
N VAL A 60 -10.33 -6.94 -8.99
CA VAL A 60 -9.48 -5.76 -9.13
C VAL A 60 -9.89 -4.95 -10.36
N LYS A 61 -10.01 -5.58 -11.52
CA LYS A 61 -10.47 -4.95 -12.76
C LYS A 61 -11.82 -4.25 -12.58
N ASN A 62 -12.80 -4.96 -12.01
CA ASN A 62 -14.12 -4.39 -11.77
C ASN A 62 -14.09 -3.22 -10.79
N ALA A 63 -13.27 -3.29 -9.73
CA ALA A 63 -13.11 -2.21 -8.77
C ALA A 63 -12.59 -0.94 -9.44
N PHE A 64 -11.56 -1.04 -10.27
CA PHE A 64 -11.04 0.11 -11.00
C PHE A 64 -12.06 0.68 -11.98
N GLN A 65 -12.81 -0.17 -12.71
CA GLN A 65 -13.85 0.29 -13.62
C GLN A 65 -14.93 1.07 -12.88
N LEU A 66 -15.44 0.54 -11.76
CA LEU A 66 -16.42 1.24 -10.92
C LEU A 66 -15.93 2.61 -10.44
N MET A 67 -14.64 2.71 -10.06
CA MET A 67 -14.05 3.98 -9.64
C MET A 67 -13.99 4.99 -10.78
N VAL A 68 -13.61 4.55 -11.97
CA VAL A 68 -13.56 5.42 -13.17
C VAL A 68 -14.96 5.84 -13.59
N ASP A 69 -15.93 4.94 -13.57
CA ASP A 69 -17.33 5.25 -13.90
C ASP A 69 -17.94 6.28 -12.93
N HIS A 70 -17.53 6.24 -11.66
CA HIS A 70 -18.04 7.12 -10.63
C HIS A 70 -17.30 8.47 -10.54
N PHE A 71 -15.97 8.47 -10.62
CA PHE A 71 -15.15 9.67 -10.43
C PHE A 71 -14.54 10.24 -11.73
N GLY A 72 -14.66 9.53 -12.83
CA GLY A 72 -14.14 9.93 -14.14
C GLY A 72 -12.66 9.59 -14.38
N ALA A 73 -11.84 9.53 -13.36
CA ALA A 73 -10.40 9.26 -13.49
C ALA A 73 -9.80 8.66 -12.22
N VAL A 74 -8.59 8.09 -12.38
CA VAL A 74 -7.71 7.67 -11.29
C VAL A 74 -6.41 8.47 -11.41
N ASP A 75 -6.21 9.46 -10.52
CA ASP A 75 -4.98 10.26 -10.50
C ASP A 75 -3.86 9.57 -9.72
N VAL A 76 -4.22 8.90 -8.60
CA VAL A 76 -3.28 8.24 -7.70
C VAL A 76 -3.78 6.86 -7.29
N LEU A 77 -2.89 5.86 -7.31
CA LEU A 77 -3.06 4.60 -6.61
C LEU A 77 -2.15 4.57 -5.38
N PHE A 78 -2.70 4.41 -4.18
CA PHE A 78 -1.96 3.95 -3.00
C PHE A 78 -2.14 2.45 -2.86
N ASN A 79 -1.17 1.70 -3.30
CA ASN A 79 -1.14 0.24 -3.35
C ASN A 79 -0.65 -0.30 -2.01
N ASN A 80 -1.57 -0.42 -1.05
CA ASN A 80 -1.25 -0.61 0.37
C ASN A 80 -1.67 -1.98 0.93
N ALA A 81 -2.55 -2.72 0.26
CA ALA A 81 -2.96 -4.02 0.75
C ALA A 81 -1.76 -4.94 1.02
N GLY A 82 -1.71 -5.54 2.20
CA GLY A 82 -0.63 -6.43 2.59
C GLY A 82 -0.95 -7.17 3.89
N ILE A 83 -0.23 -8.25 4.13
CA ILE A 83 -0.35 -9.09 5.33
C ILE A 83 1.02 -9.47 5.87
N PHE A 84 1.07 -9.80 7.16
CA PHE A 84 2.10 -10.65 7.75
C PHE A 84 1.58 -12.10 7.82
N THR A 85 2.48 -13.04 7.69
CA THR A 85 2.27 -14.45 8.02
C THR A 85 3.01 -14.78 9.32
N PRO A 86 2.68 -15.88 10.01
CA PRO A 86 3.39 -16.27 11.22
C PRO A 86 4.91 -16.31 11.01
N GLN A 87 5.66 -15.83 12.01
CA GLN A 87 7.12 -15.91 11.99
C GLN A 87 7.57 -17.33 12.24
N ALA A 88 8.47 -17.82 11.39
CA ALA A 88 9.06 -19.15 11.53
C ALA A 88 10.44 -19.19 10.86
N ARG A 89 11.31 -20.09 11.36
CA ARG A 89 12.59 -20.39 10.70
C ARG A 89 12.32 -20.97 9.32
N ILE A 90 13.20 -20.75 8.35
CA ILE A 90 12.98 -21.05 6.92
C ILE A 90 12.51 -22.48 6.64
N ASP A 91 13.01 -23.46 7.42
CA ASP A 91 12.65 -24.88 7.30
C ASP A 91 11.31 -25.25 7.96
N GLN A 92 10.67 -24.32 8.66
CA GLN A 92 9.40 -24.49 9.38
C GLN A 92 8.27 -23.63 8.79
N ILE A 93 8.54 -22.86 7.74
CA ILE A 93 7.52 -22.05 7.09
C ILE A 93 6.53 -22.96 6.36
N ASP A 94 5.24 -22.82 6.69
CA ASP A 94 4.17 -23.49 5.95
C ASP A 94 4.08 -22.93 4.53
N ILE A 95 3.98 -23.83 3.55
CA ILE A 95 3.91 -23.45 2.14
C ILE A 95 2.68 -22.61 1.81
N ASN A 96 1.57 -22.80 2.54
CA ASN A 96 0.37 -21.98 2.35
C ASN A 96 0.58 -20.56 2.87
N ASP A 97 1.33 -20.36 3.97
CA ASP A 97 1.68 -19.03 4.46
C ASP A 97 2.63 -18.31 3.51
N TRP A 98 3.60 -19.04 2.94
CA TRP A 98 4.44 -18.51 1.86
C TRP A 98 3.59 -18.06 0.68
N GLN A 99 2.73 -18.94 0.14
CA GLN A 99 1.90 -18.64 -1.02
C GLN A 99 0.95 -17.47 -0.74
N LYS A 100 0.30 -17.46 0.42
CA LYS A 100 -0.59 -16.37 0.83
C LYS A 100 0.13 -15.02 0.89
N SER A 101 1.38 -15.00 1.37
CA SER A 101 2.20 -13.78 1.36
C SER A 101 2.49 -13.30 -0.07
N ILE A 102 2.86 -14.22 -0.98
CA ILE A 102 3.07 -13.91 -2.40
C ILE A 102 1.78 -13.38 -3.05
N ASP A 103 0.66 -14.06 -2.83
CA ASP A 103 -0.61 -13.72 -3.46
C ASP A 103 -1.08 -12.31 -3.06
N VAL A 104 -1.02 -11.98 -1.78
CA VAL A 104 -1.50 -10.68 -1.29
C VAL A 104 -0.46 -9.59 -1.51
N ASN A 105 0.78 -9.80 -1.03
CA ASN A 105 1.78 -8.72 -0.96
C ASN A 105 2.48 -8.44 -2.30
N LEU A 106 2.49 -9.41 -3.22
CA LEU A 106 3.17 -9.24 -4.50
C LEU A 106 2.20 -9.33 -5.68
N THR A 107 1.50 -10.45 -5.85
CA THR A 107 0.56 -10.62 -6.97
C THR A 107 -0.57 -9.60 -6.91
N GLY A 108 -1.19 -9.41 -5.74
CA GLY A 108 -2.26 -8.42 -5.55
C GLY A 108 -1.80 -6.99 -5.82
N MET A 109 -0.58 -6.65 -5.38
CA MET A 109 0.02 -5.35 -5.66
C MET A 109 0.30 -5.16 -7.16
N PHE A 110 0.79 -6.18 -7.84
CA PHE A 110 0.98 -6.17 -9.30
C PHE A 110 -0.35 -5.98 -10.03
N LEU A 111 -1.40 -6.72 -9.66
CA LEU A 111 -2.71 -6.61 -10.30
C LEU A 111 -3.29 -5.21 -10.18
N ALA A 112 -3.25 -4.61 -8.99
CA ALA A 112 -3.73 -3.25 -8.78
C ALA A 112 -2.88 -2.21 -9.52
N ALA A 113 -1.54 -2.33 -9.49
CA ALA A 113 -0.64 -1.44 -10.22
C ALA A 113 -0.87 -1.53 -11.75
N ARG A 114 -1.07 -2.73 -12.29
CA ARG A 114 -1.36 -2.96 -13.70
C ARG A 114 -2.67 -2.29 -14.13
N GLU A 115 -3.75 -2.41 -13.35
CA GLU A 115 -5.01 -1.75 -13.68
C GLU A 115 -4.90 -0.23 -13.57
N ALA A 116 -4.25 0.30 -12.51
CA ALA A 116 -3.96 1.73 -12.42
C ALA A 116 -3.20 2.24 -13.65
N PHE A 117 -2.14 1.53 -14.03
CA PHE A 117 -1.33 1.88 -15.20
C PHE A 117 -2.18 1.95 -16.47
N ARG A 118 -3.06 0.97 -16.70
CA ARG A 118 -3.98 0.96 -17.87
C ARG A 118 -4.87 2.19 -17.92
N HIS A 119 -5.45 2.58 -16.79
CA HIS A 119 -6.32 3.75 -16.71
C HIS A 119 -5.56 5.08 -16.80
N MET A 120 -4.28 5.10 -16.44
CA MET A 120 -3.42 6.29 -16.47
C MET A 120 -2.73 6.54 -17.83
N THR A 121 -2.79 5.63 -18.79
CA THR A 121 -2.03 5.74 -20.07
C THR A 121 -2.33 7.01 -20.85
N LYS A 122 -3.51 7.60 -20.72
CA LYS A 122 -3.91 8.81 -21.47
C LYS A 122 -3.71 10.11 -20.68
N SER A 123 -3.85 10.05 -19.36
CA SER A 123 -3.86 11.23 -18.48
C SER A 123 -2.59 11.41 -17.67
N GLY A 124 -1.74 10.39 -17.64
CA GLY A 124 -0.70 10.27 -16.64
C GLY A 124 -1.30 9.91 -15.27
N GLY A 125 -0.46 9.81 -14.26
CA GLY A 125 -0.89 9.49 -12.89
C GLY A 125 0.26 9.08 -11.99
N ARG A 126 -0.06 8.66 -10.77
CA ARG A 126 0.94 8.25 -9.80
C ARG A 126 0.57 6.96 -9.10
N ILE A 127 1.51 6.03 -9.02
CA ILE A 127 1.41 4.79 -8.26
C ILE A 127 2.36 4.88 -7.07
N ILE A 128 1.85 4.68 -5.86
CA ILE A 128 2.61 4.65 -4.62
C ILE A 128 2.49 3.25 -4.03
N ASN A 129 3.56 2.47 -4.09
CA ASN A 129 3.60 1.14 -3.53
C ASN A 129 4.02 1.17 -2.06
N ASN A 130 3.24 0.56 -1.18
CA ASN A 130 3.59 0.41 0.23
C ASN A 130 4.64 -0.71 0.38
N GLY A 131 5.90 -0.29 0.47
CA GLY A 131 7.03 -1.13 0.77
C GLY A 131 7.14 -1.46 2.26
N SER A 132 8.34 -1.50 2.73
CA SER A 132 8.71 -1.66 4.15
C SER A 132 10.21 -1.47 4.29
N ILE A 133 10.67 -1.11 5.47
CA ILE A 133 12.10 -1.23 5.83
C ILE A 133 12.62 -2.67 5.65
N SER A 134 11.73 -3.68 5.68
CA SER A 134 12.06 -5.08 5.35
C SER A 134 12.40 -5.30 3.88
N ALA A 135 12.23 -4.30 3.01
CA ALA A 135 12.76 -4.30 1.64
C ALA A 135 14.28 -4.04 1.59
N HIS A 136 14.89 -3.65 2.71
CA HIS A 136 16.31 -3.33 2.83
C HIS A 136 17.01 -4.22 3.88
N THR A 137 16.38 -4.40 5.04
CA THR A 137 16.94 -5.15 6.15
C THR A 137 15.95 -6.22 6.61
N PRO A 138 16.29 -7.52 6.45
CA PRO A 138 15.40 -8.61 6.83
C PRO A 138 15.21 -8.68 8.36
N ARG A 139 14.11 -9.31 8.77
CA ARG A 139 13.90 -9.74 10.15
C ARG A 139 14.01 -11.25 10.22
N GLU A 140 14.49 -11.76 11.34
CA GLU A 140 14.49 -13.19 11.61
C GLU A 140 13.06 -13.76 11.50
N GLY A 141 12.92 -14.96 10.95
CA GLY A 141 11.65 -15.66 10.80
C GLY A 141 10.64 -15.03 9.83
N SER A 142 11.04 -14.06 8.99
CA SER A 142 10.10 -13.33 8.13
C SER A 142 10.35 -13.51 6.62
N ALA A 143 10.86 -14.68 6.20
CA ALA A 143 11.21 -14.91 4.81
C ALA A 143 10.09 -14.60 3.81
N PRO A 144 8.80 -15.00 4.01
CA PRO A 144 7.73 -14.69 3.07
C PRO A 144 7.51 -13.18 2.91
N TYR A 145 7.43 -12.46 4.03
CA TYR A 145 7.23 -11.02 4.02
C TYR A 145 8.43 -10.27 3.44
N THR A 146 9.63 -10.58 3.91
CA THR A 146 10.88 -9.97 3.45
C THR A 146 11.07 -10.15 1.95
N SER A 147 10.86 -11.36 1.43
CA SER A 147 10.98 -11.65 -0.01
C SER A 147 10.01 -10.83 -0.83
N THR A 148 8.74 -10.74 -0.41
CA THR A 148 7.75 -9.93 -1.12
C THR A 148 8.10 -8.44 -1.11
N LYS A 149 8.60 -7.90 0.01
CA LYS A 149 8.94 -6.48 0.10
C LYS A 149 10.20 -6.13 -0.72
N HIS A 150 11.17 -7.02 -0.84
CA HIS A 150 12.28 -6.86 -1.79
C HIS A 150 11.79 -6.90 -3.25
N ALA A 151 10.87 -7.82 -3.59
CA ALA A 151 10.31 -7.92 -4.94
C ALA A 151 9.55 -6.63 -5.35
N ILE A 152 8.84 -5.99 -4.41
CA ILE A 152 8.14 -4.71 -4.66
C ILE A 152 9.12 -3.62 -5.09
N THR A 153 10.35 -3.60 -4.58
CA THR A 153 11.37 -2.64 -5.01
C THR A 153 11.70 -2.78 -6.50
N GLY A 154 11.85 -4.01 -6.99
CA GLY A 154 12.01 -4.29 -8.41
C GLY A 154 10.80 -3.87 -9.23
N LEU A 155 9.60 -4.28 -8.79
CA LEU A 155 8.34 -3.93 -9.44
C LEU A 155 8.17 -2.40 -9.56
N THR A 156 8.41 -1.65 -8.48
CA THR A 156 8.30 -0.18 -8.46
C THR A 156 9.22 0.47 -9.49
N LYS A 157 10.48 0.02 -9.55
CA LYS A 157 11.46 0.57 -10.50
C LYS A 157 11.07 0.27 -11.95
N THR A 158 10.57 -0.93 -12.23
CA THR A 158 10.09 -1.31 -13.56
C THR A 158 8.90 -0.46 -13.98
N ILE A 159 7.88 -0.31 -13.11
CA ILE A 159 6.71 0.53 -13.41
C ILE A 159 7.15 1.99 -13.65
N ALA A 160 8.12 2.51 -12.88
CA ALA A 160 8.63 3.87 -13.07
C ALA A 160 9.36 4.04 -14.42
N LEU A 161 10.01 2.99 -14.92
CA LEU A 161 10.64 3.00 -16.26
C LEU A 161 9.57 2.96 -17.36
N ASP A 162 8.64 2.04 -17.28
CA ASP A 162 7.59 1.83 -18.28
C ASP A 162 6.65 3.06 -18.38
N GLY A 163 6.49 3.80 -17.28
CA GLY A 163 5.59 4.95 -17.20
C GLY A 163 6.16 6.27 -17.72
N ARG A 164 7.47 6.39 -17.99
CA ARG A 164 8.14 7.66 -18.32
C ARG A 164 7.49 8.43 -19.46
N ASP A 165 7.30 7.79 -20.58
CA ASP A 165 6.74 8.42 -21.78
C ASP A 165 5.23 8.65 -21.70
N LEU A 166 4.59 8.12 -20.65
CA LEU A 166 3.16 8.22 -20.39
C LEU A 166 2.83 9.17 -19.23
N ASN A 167 3.83 9.88 -18.67
CA ASN A 167 3.69 10.70 -17.46
C ASN A 167 3.12 9.92 -16.27
N ILE A 168 3.43 8.62 -16.15
CA ILE A 168 3.06 7.79 -15.03
C ILE A 168 4.26 7.69 -14.09
N CYS A 169 4.14 8.30 -12.90
CA CYS A 169 5.11 8.19 -11.84
C CYS A 169 4.87 6.93 -11.00
N CYS A 170 5.93 6.23 -10.62
CA CYS A 170 5.84 5.17 -9.63
C CYS A 170 6.90 5.36 -8.56
N GLY A 171 6.50 5.27 -7.29
CA GLY A 171 7.39 5.36 -6.16
C GLY A 171 7.01 4.36 -5.07
N GLN A 172 7.96 4.06 -4.20
CA GLN A 172 7.81 3.19 -3.04
C GLN A 172 7.94 3.98 -1.76
N ILE A 173 7.02 3.75 -0.82
CA ILE A 173 7.16 4.25 0.55
C ILE A 173 7.50 3.07 1.47
N ASP A 174 8.69 3.09 2.06
CA ASP A 174 9.17 2.08 2.99
C ASP A 174 8.84 2.52 4.42
N ILE A 175 7.75 1.95 4.93
CA ILE A 175 7.21 2.29 6.24
C ILE A 175 7.81 1.34 7.28
N GLY A 176 8.38 1.92 8.33
CA GLY A 176 8.78 1.20 9.53
C GLY A 176 7.56 0.83 10.38
N ASN A 177 7.77 0.62 11.69
CA ASN A 177 6.68 0.23 12.56
C ASN A 177 5.68 1.39 12.77
N ALA A 178 4.53 1.32 12.13
CA ALA A 178 3.38 2.18 12.44
C ALA A 178 2.43 1.49 13.42
N HIS A 179 1.79 2.23 14.30
CA HIS A 179 0.87 1.70 15.31
C HIS A 179 -0.41 1.17 14.65
N THR A 180 -0.39 -0.09 14.21
CA THR A 180 -1.48 -0.80 13.55
C THR A 180 -1.80 -2.09 14.31
N GLU A 181 -3.01 -2.64 14.12
CA GLU A 181 -3.34 -3.98 14.63
C GLU A 181 -2.30 -5.03 14.20
N MET A 182 -1.80 -4.91 12.99
CA MET A 182 -0.78 -5.79 12.41
C MET A 182 0.53 -5.75 13.21
N VAL A 183 0.99 -4.57 13.63
CA VAL A 183 2.23 -4.39 14.41
C VAL A 183 1.99 -4.70 15.88
N ALA A 184 0.82 -4.41 16.43
CA ALA A 184 0.47 -4.75 17.81
C ALA A 184 0.57 -6.27 18.06
N ASN A 185 0.11 -7.09 17.11
CA ASN A 185 0.24 -8.55 17.20
C ASN A 185 1.70 -9.03 17.20
N LEU A 186 2.63 -8.31 16.58
CA LEU A 186 4.07 -8.62 16.63
C LEU A 186 4.71 -8.23 17.96
N SER A 187 4.22 -7.15 18.58
CA SER A 187 4.75 -6.64 19.86
C SER A 187 4.54 -7.63 21.01
N HIS A 188 3.45 -8.41 21.00
CA HIS A 188 3.21 -9.44 22.00
C HIS A 188 4.24 -10.59 21.97
N ALA A 189 4.87 -10.82 20.82
CA ALA A 189 5.86 -11.88 20.66
C ALA A 189 7.32 -11.43 20.93
N ASN A 190 7.65 -10.14 20.74
CA ASN A 190 9.03 -9.63 20.65
C ASN A 190 9.37 -8.47 21.62
N GLY A 191 8.51 -8.20 22.63
CA GLY A 191 8.73 -7.10 23.58
C GLY A 191 8.28 -5.73 23.04
N VAL A 192 8.75 -4.65 23.66
CA VAL A 192 8.35 -3.27 23.28
C VAL A 192 8.87 -2.95 21.88
N VAL A 193 7.96 -2.65 20.96
CA VAL A 193 8.27 -2.23 19.60
C VAL A 193 7.97 -0.74 19.47
N GLU A 194 9.01 0.06 19.20
CA GLU A 194 8.84 1.48 18.91
C GLU A 194 8.02 1.68 17.64
N THR A 195 6.97 2.49 17.75
CA THR A 195 6.03 2.74 16.64
C THR A 195 5.81 4.24 16.44
N MET A 196 5.50 4.64 15.22
CA MET A 196 4.99 5.98 14.89
C MET A 196 3.48 5.95 14.71
N ALA A 197 2.83 7.08 14.74
CA ALA A 197 1.41 7.18 14.45
C ALA A 197 1.11 6.82 12.98
N VAL A 198 -0.03 6.17 12.73
CA VAL A 198 -0.47 5.90 11.35
C VAL A 198 -0.76 7.17 10.55
N SER A 199 -1.09 8.27 11.24
CA SER A 199 -1.24 9.60 10.65
C SER A 199 0.03 10.13 10.00
N ASP A 200 1.20 9.83 10.58
CA ASP A 200 2.48 10.29 10.04
C ASP A 200 2.78 9.58 8.72
N ALA A 201 2.46 8.27 8.64
CA ALA A 201 2.55 7.52 7.39
C ALA A 201 1.57 8.06 6.34
N ALA A 202 0.34 8.43 6.74
CA ALA A 202 -0.65 9.02 5.84
C ALA A 202 -0.19 10.38 5.29
N GLU A 203 0.43 11.22 6.12
CA GLU A 203 1.01 12.50 5.69
C GLU A 203 2.16 12.31 4.70
N ALA A 204 2.99 11.29 4.89
CA ALA A 204 4.06 10.96 3.94
C ALA A 204 3.48 10.52 2.57
N VAL A 205 2.42 9.70 2.56
CA VAL A 205 1.70 9.34 1.33
C VAL A 205 1.09 10.56 0.66
N TRP A 206 0.49 11.49 1.44
CA TRP A 206 -0.02 12.75 0.92
C TRP A 206 1.07 13.56 0.22
N ASN A 207 2.23 13.72 0.85
CA ASN A 207 3.36 14.46 0.27
C ASN A 207 3.83 13.86 -1.06
N MET A 208 3.83 12.52 -1.19
CA MET A 208 4.11 11.87 -2.46
C MET A 208 3.01 12.13 -3.50
N ALA A 209 1.74 12.04 -3.10
CA ALA A 209 0.58 12.09 -3.99
C ALA A 209 0.33 13.47 -4.63
N GLN A 210 0.65 14.55 -3.92
CA GLN A 210 0.38 15.92 -4.38
C GLN A 210 1.40 16.49 -5.36
N LEU A 211 2.60 15.89 -5.49
CA LEU A 211 3.64 16.37 -6.38
C LEU A 211 3.17 16.42 -7.85
N PRO A 212 3.68 17.36 -8.64
CA PRO A 212 3.43 17.36 -10.08
C PRO A 212 4.01 16.09 -10.73
N LEU A 213 3.45 15.67 -11.86
CA LEU A 213 3.92 14.47 -12.58
C LEU A 213 5.31 14.62 -13.21
N SER A 214 5.83 15.85 -13.28
CA SER A 214 7.22 16.11 -13.65
C SER A 214 8.24 15.72 -12.58
N THR A 215 7.78 15.38 -11.37
CA THR A 215 8.62 15.04 -10.21
C THR A 215 8.17 13.74 -9.60
N ASN A 216 9.09 12.82 -9.37
CA ASN A 216 8.84 11.53 -8.75
C ASN A 216 9.71 11.33 -7.49
N ILE A 217 9.11 10.91 -6.40
CA ILE A 217 9.82 10.32 -5.27
C ILE A 217 9.89 8.82 -5.53
N LEU A 218 11.06 8.35 -5.99
CA LEU A 218 11.23 6.93 -6.32
C LEU A 218 11.21 6.05 -5.08
N THR A 219 11.83 6.50 -3.98
CA THR A 219 11.86 5.79 -2.70
C THR A 219 11.82 6.80 -1.57
N MET A 220 10.97 6.52 -0.57
CA MET A 220 10.88 7.28 0.67
C MET A 220 10.87 6.29 1.83
N THR A 221 11.75 6.49 2.83
CA THR A 221 11.72 5.72 4.07
C THR A 221 11.20 6.60 5.20
N ILE A 222 10.20 6.10 5.93
CA ILE A 222 9.65 6.74 7.13
C ILE A 222 9.54 5.72 8.26
N MET A 223 10.01 6.07 9.45
CA MET A 223 10.02 5.18 10.60
C MET A 223 9.96 5.92 11.92
N ALA A 224 9.59 5.22 13.00
CA ALA A 224 9.71 5.77 14.35
C ALA A 224 11.18 6.14 14.64
N ASN A 225 11.39 7.33 15.21
CA ASN A 225 12.75 7.86 15.43
C ASN A 225 13.64 6.95 16.31
N LYS A 226 13.05 6.25 17.27
CA LYS A 226 13.76 5.34 18.16
C LYS A 226 13.85 3.90 17.63
N MET A 227 13.33 3.63 16.45
CA MET A 227 13.35 2.31 15.86
C MET A 227 14.80 1.92 15.48
N PRO A 228 15.31 0.75 15.91
CA PRO A 228 16.68 0.33 15.61
C PRO A 228 16.77 -0.19 14.16
N PHE A 229 17.01 0.70 13.22
CA PHE A 229 17.17 0.38 11.79
C PHE A 229 18.59 0.72 11.32
N VAL A 230 19.06 1.94 11.59
CA VAL A 230 20.43 2.40 11.29
C VAL A 230 21.35 2.05 12.48
N GLY A 231 22.59 1.67 12.21
CA GLY A 231 23.56 1.36 13.27
C GLY A 231 23.45 -0.06 13.86
N ARG A 232 22.73 -0.94 13.22
CA ARG A 232 22.82 -2.38 13.51
C ARG A 232 24.09 -2.91 12.87
N GLY A 233 25.14 -2.98 13.66
CA GLY A 233 26.37 -3.68 13.35
C GLY A 233 26.41 -5.05 13.97
#